data_acb9626187f56dcc17a331c47e1773ac
#
_entry.id   acb9626187f56dcc17a331c47e1773ac
#
_cell.length_a   1.000
_cell.length_b   1.000
_cell.length_c   1.000
_cell.angle_alpha   90.00
_cell.angle_beta   90.00
_cell.angle_gamma   90.00
#
_symmetry.space_group_name_H-M   'P 1'
#
loop_
_entity.id
_entity.type
_entity.pdbx_description
1 polymer ?
#
loop_
_entity_poly.entity_id
_entity_poly.type
_entity_poly.pdbx_seq_one_letter_code
_entity_poly.pdbx_strand_id
1 'polypeptide(L)'
;MREVSLVLLKEVSIHMSETAQRRDRTGRQKGHRNILELNDIDTSSLTRVAKVLNVPGRTGMRKRALRFQVLKAQTEQRVPIFFDGVLECLPGGFGFLRALEHNDSRCRIEIYVSPSQIRRFDLRTGDTVSGQIRPPKDGQRYYELTKIEAVIFAQP
;
A
#
# COMPACT_ATOMS: atom_id res chain seq x y z
N MET A 1 21.10 -16.42 5.72
CA MET A 1 20.60 -15.07 6.07
C MET A 1 19.31 -14.67 5.36
N ARG A 2 19.01 -15.15 4.17
CA ARG A 2 17.74 -14.84 3.47
C ARG A 2 16.52 -15.56 4.04
N GLU A 3 16.69 -16.73 4.63
CA GLU A 3 15.57 -17.52 5.18
C GLU A 3 15.05 -16.99 6.52
N VAL A 4 15.90 -16.44 7.36
CA VAL A 4 15.52 -15.88 8.67
C VAL A 4 14.64 -14.64 8.50
N SER A 5 14.87 -13.82 7.47
CA SER A 5 14.09 -12.62 7.17
C SER A 5 12.66 -12.98 6.72
N LEU A 6 12.50 -14.06 5.96
CA LEU A 6 11.20 -14.52 5.48
C LEU A 6 10.33 -15.12 6.59
N VAL A 7 10.94 -15.85 7.51
CA VAL A 7 10.25 -16.45 8.66
C VAL A 7 9.80 -15.37 9.63
N LEU A 8 10.66 -14.39 9.93
CA LEU A 8 10.31 -13.25 10.77
C LEU A 8 9.25 -12.34 10.14
N LEU A 9 9.28 -12.15 8.82
CA LEU A 9 8.23 -11.45 8.08
C LEU A 9 6.91 -12.21 8.12
N LYS A 10 6.93 -13.54 8.11
CA LYS A 10 5.74 -14.37 8.30
C LYS A 10 5.20 -14.27 9.72
N GLU A 11 6.04 -14.29 10.73
CA GLU A 11 5.62 -14.17 12.15
C GLU A 11 5.04 -12.79 12.45
N VAL A 12 5.64 -11.72 11.95
CA VAL A 12 5.08 -10.37 12.05
C VAL A 12 3.75 -10.29 11.29
N SER A 13 3.64 -10.95 10.16
CA SER A 13 2.38 -11.03 9.39
C SER A 13 1.29 -11.81 10.14
N ILE A 14 1.64 -12.87 10.86
CA ILE A 14 0.72 -13.69 11.65
C ILE A 14 0.23 -12.89 12.86
N HIS A 15 1.12 -12.19 13.56
CA HIS A 15 0.74 -11.38 14.71
C HIS A 15 -0.15 -10.18 14.37
N MET A 16 0.03 -9.62 13.17
CA MET A 16 -0.85 -8.59 12.61
C MET A 16 -2.19 -9.15 12.13
N SER A 17 -2.24 -10.43 11.75
CA SER A 17 -3.46 -11.11 11.30
C SER A 17 -4.43 -11.41 12.46
N GLU A 18 -3.94 -11.59 13.67
CA GLU A 18 -4.79 -11.93 14.81
C GLU A 18 -5.64 -10.75 15.29
N THR A 19 -5.19 -9.52 15.06
CA THR A 19 -5.95 -8.31 15.38
C THR A 19 -6.92 -7.87 14.27
N ALA A 20 -6.77 -8.39 13.06
CA ALA A 20 -7.57 -8.03 11.89
C ALA A 20 -8.52 -9.14 11.44
N GLN A 21 -9.20 -9.80 12.36
CA GLN A 21 -10.17 -10.87 12.04
C GLN A 21 -11.53 -10.32 11.56
N ARG A 22 -11.54 -9.22 10.83
CA ARG A 22 -12.69 -8.80 10.03
C ARG A 22 -12.56 -9.37 8.63
N ARG A 23 -13.36 -10.37 8.34
CA ARG A 23 -13.54 -10.89 6.99
C ARG A 23 -13.94 -9.76 6.07
N ASP A 24 -13.06 -9.41 5.15
CA ASP A 24 -13.44 -8.56 4.05
C ASP A 24 -14.45 -9.30 3.16
N ARG A 25 -15.52 -8.63 2.78
CA ARG A 25 -16.60 -9.18 1.95
C ARG A 25 -16.17 -9.57 0.53
N THR A 26 -14.91 -9.38 0.18
CA THR A 26 -14.37 -9.63 -1.17
C THR A 26 -13.67 -10.98 -1.34
N GLY A 27 -13.63 -11.84 -0.31
CA GLY A 27 -13.11 -13.21 -0.44
C GLY A 27 -11.62 -13.34 -0.73
N ARG A 28 -10.84 -12.27 -0.53
CA ARG A 28 -9.38 -12.29 -0.76
C ARG A 28 -8.66 -13.13 0.28
N GLN A 29 -7.82 -14.03 -0.20
CA GLN A 29 -6.94 -14.82 0.64
C GLN A 29 -5.95 -13.94 1.40
N LYS A 30 -5.87 -14.17 2.71
CA LYS A 30 -4.93 -13.54 3.63
C LYS A 30 -3.49 -13.79 3.18
N GLY A 31 -2.77 -12.76 2.87
CA GLY A 31 -1.34 -12.82 2.50
C GLY A 31 -0.82 -11.52 1.89
N HIS A 32 -1.70 -10.63 1.56
CA HIS A 32 -1.36 -9.37 0.90
C HIS A 32 -1.42 -8.22 1.90
N ARG A 33 -0.29 -7.56 2.14
CA ARG A 33 -0.25 -6.38 2.98
C ARG A 33 -0.80 -5.19 2.22
N ASN A 34 -1.85 -4.60 2.77
CA ASN A 34 -2.37 -3.33 2.30
C ASN A 34 -1.60 -2.20 3.00
N ILE A 35 -1.22 -1.18 2.24
CA ILE A 35 -0.58 0.02 2.79
C ILE A 35 -1.43 0.68 3.89
N LEU A 36 -2.75 0.54 3.83
CA LEU A 36 -3.66 1.07 4.84
C LEU A 36 -3.51 0.36 6.19
N GLU A 37 -3.19 -0.93 6.21
CA GLU A 37 -2.91 -1.67 7.44
C GLU A 37 -1.70 -1.09 8.19
N LEU A 38 -0.70 -0.59 7.45
CA LEU A 38 0.46 0.07 8.05
C LEU A 38 0.14 1.44 8.66
N ASN A 39 -0.97 2.06 8.27
CA ASN A 39 -1.42 3.31 8.88
C ASN A 39 -1.98 3.09 10.29
N ASP A 40 -2.61 1.94 10.52
CA ASP A 40 -3.26 1.60 11.77
C ASP A 40 -2.31 1.00 12.81
N ILE A 41 -1.08 0.67 12.39
CA ILE A 41 -0.07 0.11 13.29
C ILE A 41 0.49 1.22 14.19
N ASP A 42 0.64 0.92 15.47
CA ASP A 42 1.30 1.80 16.41
C ASP A 42 2.80 1.95 16.09
N THR A 43 3.39 3.04 16.56
CA THR A 43 4.80 3.34 16.29
C THR A 43 5.76 2.26 16.80
N SER A 44 5.47 1.63 17.93
CA SER A 44 6.30 0.55 18.49
C SER A 44 6.34 -0.67 17.56
N SER A 45 5.19 -1.10 17.07
CA SER A 45 5.08 -2.23 16.13
C SER A 45 5.74 -1.92 14.79
N LEU A 46 5.56 -0.69 14.29
CA LEU A 46 6.22 -0.22 13.07
C LEU A 46 7.75 -0.20 13.21
N THR A 47 8.25 0.20 14.37
CA THR A 47 9.69 0.18 14.70
C THR A 47 10.24 -1.25 14.70
N ARG A 48 9.48 -2.22 15.22
CA ARG A 48 9.87 -3.65 15.16
C ARG A 48 9.98 -4.14 13.72
N VAL A 49 9.01 -3.81 12.88
CA VAL A 49 9.05 -4.14 11.44
C VAL A 49 10.28 -3.51 10.77
N ALA A 50 10.54 -2.25 11.06
CA ALA A 50 11.71 -1.54 10.55
C ALA A 50 13.03 -2.19 11.00
N LYS A 51 13.09 -2.70 12.23
CA LYS A 51 14.25 -3.44 12.75
C LYS A 51 14.48 -4.74 11.98
N VAL A 52 13.44 -5.51 11.74
CA VAL A 52 13.49 -6.76 10.97
C VAL A 52 13.97 -6.50 9.53
N LEU A 53 13.53 -5.40 8.93
CA LEU A 53 13.92 -5.00 7.57
C LEU A 53 15.26 -4.27 7.51
N ASN A 54 15.97 -4.12 8.63
CA ASN A 54 17.25 -3.41 8.71
C ASN A 54 17.19 -1.96 8.19
N VAL A 55 16.10 -1.28 8.45
CA VAL A 55 15.96 0.14 8.07
C VAL A 55 16.96 0.98 8.88
N PRO A 56 17.87 1.71 8.22
CA PRO A 56 18.82 2.57 8.93
C PRO A 56 18.12 3.80 9.51
N GLY A 57 18.63 4.30 10.63
CA GLY A 57 18.12 5.53 11.25
C GLY A 57 16.68 5.43 11.81
N ARG A 58 16.16 4.23 12.01
CA ARG A 58 14.79 3.99 12.49
C ARG A 58 14.48 4.61 13.84
N THR A 59 15.50 4.76 14.66
CA THR A 59 15.40 5.41 15.97
C THR A 59 15.27 6.92 15.79
N GLY A 60 14.20 7.51 16.31
CA GLY A 60 13.95 8.94 16.21
C GLY A 60 13.20 9.38 14.93
N MET A 61 12.88 8.47 14.02
CA MET A 61 12.02 8.80 12.87
C MET A 61 10.58 9.05 13.31
N ARG A 62 9.94 10.04 12.68
CA ARG A 62 8.50 10.23 12.79
C ARG A 62 7.76 9.06 12.13
N LYS A 63 6.58 8.71 12.63
CA LYS A 63 5.78 7.58 12.14
C LYS A 63 5.61 7.59 10.61
N ARG A 64 5.35 8.74 10.02
CA ARG A 64 5.20 8.89 8.56
C ARG A 64 6.48 8.52 7.78
N ALA A 65 7.62 9.03 8.24
CA ALA A 65 8.92 8.74 7.63
C ALA A 65 9.30 7.26 7.82
N LEU A 66 9.06 6.72 9.00
CA LEU A 66 9.33 5.31 9.31
C LEU A 66 8.49 4.38 8.43
N ARG A 67 7.21 4.67 8.26
CA ARG A 67 6.32 3.91 7.36
C ARG A 67 6.82 3.93 5.93
N PHE A 68 7.23 5.09 5.42
CA PHE A 68 7.79 5.22 4.08
C PHE A 68 9.04 4.34 3.90
N GLN A 69 9.96 4.38 4.87
CA GLN A 69 11.18 3.57 4.83
C GLN A 69 10.89 2.07 4.91
N VAL A 70 9.89 1.66 5.69
CA VAL A 70 9.44 0.26 5.76
C VAL A 70 8.90 -0.19 4.39
N LEU A 71 8.06 0.61 3.76
CA LEU A 71 7.51 0.30 2.43
C LEU A 71 8.61 0.23 1.36
N LYS A 72 9.56 1.15 1.41
CA LYS A 72 10.72 1.14 0.52
C LYS A 72 11.55 -0.14 0.69
N ALA A 73 11.87 -0.51 1.93
CA ALA A 73 12.61 -1.74 2.23
C ALA A 73 11.85 -3.00 1.79
N GLN A 74 10.54 -3.05 1.96
CA GLN A 74 9.71 -4.15 1.46
C GLN A 74 9.79 -4.27 -0.06
N THR A 75 9.74 -3.16 -0.76
CA THR A 75 9.85 -3.13 -2.23
C THR A 75 11.22 -3.63 -2.69
N GLU A 76 12.30 -3.20 -2.05
CA GLU A 76 13.66 -3.67 -2.34
C GLU A 76 13.81 -5.19 -2.11
N GLN A 77 13.10 -5.73 -1.13
CA GLN A 77 13.04 -7.18 -0.86
C GLN A 77 11.99 -7.91 -1.70
N ARG A 78 11.38 -7.25 -2.68
CA ARG A 78 10.34 -7.78 -3.57
C ARG A 78 9.08 -8.30 -2.84
N VAL A 79 8.76 -7.73 -1.71
CA VAL A 79 7.48 -7.97 -1.02
C VAL A 79 6.41 -7.10 -1.67
N PRO A 80 5.34 -7.68 -2.25
CA PRO A 80 4.29 -6.90 -2.89
C PRO A 80 3.55 -6.01 -1.89
N ILE A 81 3.24 -4.79 -2.31
CA ILE A 81 2.42 -3.84 -1.56
C ILE A 81 1.11 -3.66 -2.31
N PHE A 82 -0.02 -3.74 -1.62
CA PHE A 82 -1.34 -3.63 -2.21
C PHE A 82 -2.07 -2.38 -1.75
N PHE A 83 -2.94 -1.90 -2.60
CA PHE A 83 -3.81 -0.76 -2.32
C PHE A 83 -5.16 -0.94 -3.00
N ASP A 84 -6.21 -0.55 -2.29
CA ASP A 84 -7.57 -0.46 -2.80
C ASP A 84 -8.03 0.99 -2.70
N GLY A 85 -8.53 1.54 -3.78
CA GLY A 85 -8.97 2.93 -3.77
C GLY A 85 -9.93 3.28 -4.89
N VAL A 86 -10.52 4.45 -4.77
CA VAL A 86 -11.39 5.03 -5.80
C VAL A 86 -10.58 5.91 -6.71
N LEU A 87 -10.77 5.72 -8.02
CA LEU A 87 -10.08 6.48 -9.05
C LEU A 87 -10.71 7.84 -9.25
N GLU A 88 -9.88 8.85 -9.35
CA GLU A 88 -10.21 10.16 -9.90
C GLU A 88 -9.34 10.42 -11.12
N CYS A 89 -9.95 10.50 -12.29
CA CYS A 89 -9.26 10.87 -13.52
C CYS A 89 -9.13 12.39 -13.62
N LEU A 90 -7.95 12.83 -14.03
CA LEU A 90 -7.64 14.26 -14.18
C LEU A 90 -7.47 14.64 -15.65
N PRO A 91 -7.59 15.95 -15.98
CA PRO A 91 -7.22 16.45 -17.29
C PRO A 91 -5.78 16.06 -17.63
N GLY A 92 -5.55 15.53 -18.82
CA GLY A 92 -4.24 14.98 -19.20
C GLY A 92 -4.22 13.46 -19.29
N GLY A 93 -5.27 12.79 -18.84
CA GLY A 93 -5.49 11.36 -19.03
C GLY A 93 -4.91 10.46 -17.94
N PHE A 94 -4.23 11.00 -16.96
CA PHE A 94 -3.79 10.27 -15.75
C PHE A 94 -4.81 10.38 -14.61
N GLY A 95 -4.60 9.66 -13.53
CA GLY A 95 -5.47 9.73 -12.36
C GLY A 95 -4.77 9.37 -11.07
N PHE A 96 -5.52 9.46 -9.99
CA PHE A 96 -5.08 9.06 -8.66
C PHE A 96 -6.11 8.16 -7.99
N LEU A 97 -5.62 7.13 -7.30
CA LEU A 97 -6.43 6.35 -6.38
C LEU A 97 -6.38 6.98 -4.99
N ARG A 98 -7.55 7.09 -4.38
CA ARG A 98 -7.73 7.59 -3.01
C ARG A 98 -8.36 6.51 -2.15
N ALA A 99 -7.92 6.39 -0.90
CA ALA A 99 -8.42 5.39 0.02
C ALA A 99 -9.94 5.50 0.26
N LEU A 100 -10.61 4.36 0.31
CA LEU A 100 -12.07 4.26 0.48
C LEU A 100 -12.55 4.72 1.88
N GLU A 101 -11.75 4.61 2.93
CA GLU A 101 -12.25 4.62 4.31
C GLU A 101 -11.53 5.58 5.28
N HIS A 102 -10.82 6.58 4.83
CA HIS A 102 -10.12 7.43 5.79
C HIS A 102 -10.55 8.89 5.70
N ASN A 103 -11.42 9.28 6.61
CA ASN A 103 -11.73 10.68 6.92
C ASN A 103 -10.59 11.42 7.65
N ASP A 104 -9.48 10.74 7.93
CA ASP A 104 -8.34 11.40 8.56
C ASP A 104 -7.49 12.10 7.51
N SER A 105 -7.64 13.41 7.44
CA SER A 105 -6.87 14.30 6.56
C SER A 105 -5.35 14.24 6.74
N ARG A 106 -4.87 13.53 7.78
CA ARG A 106 -3.44 13.39 8.09
C ARG A 106 -2.73 12.31 7.28
N CYS A 107 -3.46 11.43 6.62
CA CYS A 107 -2.88 10.30 5.86
C CYS A 107 -3.46 10.23 4.45
N ARG A 108 -3.33 11.31 3.69
CA ARG A 108 -3.66 11.27 2.26
C ARG A 108 -2.56 10.53 1.52
N ILE A 109 -2.83 9.27 1.20
CA ILE A 109 -2.02 8.50 0.27
C ILE A 109 -2.71 8.60 -1.08
N GLU A 110 -2.01 9.17 -2.04
CA GLU A 110 -2.45 9.28 -3.42
C GLU A 110 -1.58 8.36 -4.28
N ILE A 111 -2.23 7.48 -5.02
CA ILE A 111 -1.57 6.53 -5.89
C ILE A 111 -1.75 6.96 -7.34
N TYR A 112 -0.66 7.25 -8.01
CA TYR A 112 -0.66 7.64 -9.41
C TYR A 112 -1.05 6.46 -10.30
N VAL A 113 -1.96 6.72 -11.22
CA VAL A 113 -2.40 5.79 -12.26
C VAL A 113 -2.07 6.39 -13.62
N SER A 114 -1.32 5.66 -14.43
CA SER A 114 -0.85 6.15 -15.72
C SER A 114 -1.98 6.22 -16.76
N PRO A 115 -1.86 7.12 -17.77
CA PRO A 115 -2.82 7.17 -18.87
C PRO A 115 -2.97 5.85 -19.61
N SER A 116 -1.89 5.10 -19.78
CA SER A 116 -1.92 3.80 -20.46
C SER A 116 -2.76 2.77 -19.70
N GLN A 117 -2.69 2.74 -18.37
CA GLN A 117 -3.52 1.87 -17.53
C GLN A 117 -5.00 2.26 -17.60
N ILE A 118 -5.29 3.56 -17.57
CA ILE A 118 -6.66 4.07 -17.67
C ILE A 118 -7.29 3.67 -19.00
N ARG A 119 -6.57 3.83 -20.09
CA ARG A 119 -7.05 3.41 -21.43
C ARG A 119 -7.18 1.90 -21.58
N ARG A 120 -6.19 1.16 -21.10
CA ARG A 120 -6.16 -0.31 -21.24
C ARG A 120 -7.34 -0.99 -20.56
N PHE A 121 -7.74 -0.50 -19.40
CA PHE A 121 -8.82 -1.08 -18.59
C PHE A 121 -10.13 -0.28 -18.68
N ASP A 122 -10.20 0.72 -19.55
CA ASP A 122 -11.35 1.62 -19.71
C ASP A 122 -11.85 2.19 -18.36
N LEU A 123 -10.91 2.69 -17.57
CA LEU A 123 -11.19 3.19 -16.22
C LEU A 123 -11.81 4.59 -16.29
N ARG A 124 -12.70 4.84 -15.34
CA ARG A 124 -13.39 6.13 -15.16
C ARG A 124 -13.35 6.59 -13.72
N THR A 125 -13.55 7.87 -13.52
CA THR A 125 -13.72 8.44 -12.19
C THR A 125 -14.85 7.75 -11.45
N GLY A 126 -14.59 7.33 -10.22
CA GLY A 126 -15.53 6.59 -9.37
C GLY A 126 -15.32 5.07 -9.36
N ASP A 127 -14.55 4.53 -10.30
CA ASP A 127 -14.21 3.11 -10.28
C ASP A 127 -13.33 2.77 -9.08
N THR A 128 -13.58 1.63 -8.46
CA THR A 128 -12.73 1.09 -7.40
C THR A 128 -11.69 0.17 -8.01
N VAL A 129 -10.43 0.48 -7.80
CA VAL A 129 -9.30 -0.27 -8.35
C VAL A 129 -8.49 -0.86 -7.22
N SER A 130 -8.18 -2.14 -7.37
CA SER A 130 -7.31 -2.89 -6.47
C SER A 130 -6.07 -3.33 -7.22
N GLY A 131 -4.91 -3.16 -6.63
CA GLY A 131 -3.69 -3.58 -7.30
C GLY A 131 -2.43 -3.43 -6.47
N GLN A 132 -1.32 -3.72 -7.12
CA GLN A 132 0.01 -3.58 -6.55
C GLN A 132 0.53 -2.17 -6.79
N ILE A 133 1.20 -1.63 -5.79
CA ILE A 133 1.80 -0.29 -5.83
C ILE A 133 3.28 -0.36 -5.48
N ARG A 134 4.00 0.68 -5.82
CA ARG A 134 5.38 0.90 -5.40
C ARG A 134 5.56 2.30 -4.80
N PRO A 135 6.51 2.45 -3.85
CA PRO A 135 6.88 3.77 -3.35
C PRO A 135 7.49 4.65 -4.46
N PRO A 136 7.45 5.99 -4.29
CA PRO A 136 8.12 6.89 -5.21
C PRO A 136 9.63 6.61 -5.25
N LYS A 137 10.20 6.63 -6.45
CA LYS A 137 11.65 6.62 -6.67
C LYS A 137 12.23 8.02 -6.43
N ASP A 138 13.55 8.11 -6.40
CA ASP A 138 14.24 9.40 -6.25
C ASP A 138 13.73 10.41 -7.29
N GLY A 139 13.36 11.59 -6.83
CA GLY A 139 12.77 12.64 -7.66
C GLY A 139 11.28 12.49 -7.97
N GLN A 140 10.66 11.38 -7.61
CA GLN A 140 9.22 11.17 -7.73
C GLN A 140 8.48 11.56 -6.45
N ARG A 141 7.25 11.98 -6.59
CA ARG A 141 6.43 12.50 -5.49
C ARG A 141 5.36 11.53 -5.01
N TYR A 142 4.86 10.66 -5.88
CA TYR A 142 3.70 9.81 -5.61
C TYR A 142 4.04 8.34 -5.65
N TYR A 143 3.30 7.56 -4.87
CA TYR A 143 3.20 6.12 -5.09
C TYR A 143 2.61 5.86 -6.47
N GLU A 144 2.95 4.76 -7.07
CA GLU A 144 2.50 4.41 -8.43
C GLU A 144 1.85 3.03 -8.44
N LEU A 145 0.70 2.94 -9.10
CA LEU A 145 0.06 1.66 -9.39
C LEU A 145 0.87 0.92 -10.47
N THR A 146 1.39 -0.24 -10.12
CA THR A 146 2.22 -1.05 -11.01
C THR A 146 1.45 -2.16 -11.70
N LYS A 147 0.44 -2.73 -11.02
CA LYS A 147 -0.38 -3.82 -11.56
C LYS A 147 -1.80 -3.71 -11.05
N ILE A 148 -2.75 -3.72 -11.96
CA ILE A 148 -4.18 -3.79 -11.63
C ILE A 148 -4.58 -5.25 -11.49
N GLU A 149 -5.19 -5.61 -10.38
CA GLU A 149 -5.65 -6.97 -10.10
C GLU A 149 -7.17 -7.10 -10.20
N ALA A 150 -7.91 -6.09 -9.79
CA ALA A 150 -9.36 -6.08 -9.84
C ALA A 150 -9.91 -4.66 -10.00
N VAL A 151 -11.03 -4.56 -10.69
CA VAL A 151 -11.78 -3.31 -10.88
C VAL A 151 -13.24 -3.58 -10.56
N ILE A 152 -13.82 -2.70 -9.74
CA ILE A 152 -15.26 -2.61 -9.55
C ILE A 152 -15.70 -1.32 -10.24
N PHE A 153 -16.38 -1.46 -11.37
CA PHE A 153 -16.83 -0.31 -12.14
C PHE A 153 -17.95 0.42 -11.41
N ALA A 154 -17.84 1.75 -11.35
CA ALA A 154 -18.91 2.58 -10.83
C ALA A 154 -20.14 2.42 -11.71
N GLN A 155 -21.31 2.31 -11.08
CA GLN A 155 -22.57 2.31 -11.83
C GLN A 155 -22.88 3.73 -12.33
N PRO A 156 -23.37 3.85 -13.56
CA PRO A 156 -23.75 5.15 -14.10
C PRO A 156 -24.91 5.80 -13.32
#